data_056a59efd189fe50aab9c0ebaab5ee9a
#
_entry.id   056a59efd189fe50aab9c0ebaab5ee9a
#
_cell.length_a   1.000
_cell.length_b   1.000
_cell.length_c   1.000
_cell.angle_alpha   90.00
_cell.angle_beta   90.00
_cell.angle_gamma   90.00
#
_symmetry.space_group_name_H-M   'P 1'
#
loop_
_entity.id
_entity.type
_entity.pdbx_description
1 polymer ?
#
loop_
_entity_poly.entity_id
_entity_poly.type
_entity_poly.pdbx_seq_one_letter_code
_entity_poly.pdbx_strand_id
1 'polypeptide(L)'
;ALCLACMMTMLLAGCGIQRQTEPKATQNDWLNDEDTISLYQHETGETVEISLREYLYGVVAGEMDVNWPVEALAAQAIMARTFTLEKIEDGGVAERGTDASTDIKEFQAYNAENVNDNVKKAVDETANLVAVYDGQLIKAWFFADGGGRTAASAAEGLAYDKEETPYIHSVEDPGFALEDN
;
A
#
# COMPACT_ATOMS: atom_id res chain seq x y z
N ALA A 1 -4.63 -21.54 78.21
CA ALA A 1 -4.21 -20.45 77.31
C ALA A 1 -4.40 -20.89 75.90
N LEU A 2 -5.40 -20.34 75.22
CA LEU A 2 -5.72 -20.65 73.85
C LEU A 2 -5.10 -19.54 72.96
N CYS A 3 -4.14 -19.89 72.12
CA CYS A 3 -3.61 -19.00 71.10
C CYS A 3 -4.45 -19.16 69.83
N LEU A 4 -5.14 -18.11 69.47
CA LEU A 4 -5.87 -17.99 68.22
C LEU A 4 -4.89 -17.49 67.16
N ALA A 5 -4.49 -18.35 66.18
CA ALA A 5 -3.71 -17.96 65.04
C ALA A 5 -4.67 -17.45 63.97
N CYS A 6 -4.62 -16.14 63.70
CA CYS A 6 -5.37 -15.50 62.66
C CYS A 6 -4.62 -15.71 61.32
N MET A 7 -5.14 -16.58 60.47
CA MET A 7 -4.60 -16.87 59.15
C MET A 7 -5.19 -15.86 58.14
N MET A 8 -4.40 -14.86 57.83
CA MET A 8 -4.77 -13.80 56.85
C MET A 8 -4.45 -14.33 55.44
N THR A 9 -5.46 -14.82 54.74
CA THR A 9 -5.36 -15.21 53.34
C THR A 9 -5.36 -13.96 52.45
N MET A 10 -4.18 -13.57 51.92
CA MET A 10 -4.07 -12.59 50.84
C MET A 10 -4.60 -13.20 49.55
N LEU A 11 -5.72 -12.71 49.08
CA LEU A 11 -6.20 -12.92 47.71
C LEU A 11 -5.33 -12.07 46.77
N LEU A 12 -4.39 -12.70 46.11
CA LEU A 12 -3.68 -12.13 44.94
C LEU A 12 -4.67 -12.13 43.78
N ALA A 13 -5.33 -10.99 43.54
CA ALA A 13 -6.02 -10.73 42.29
C ALA A 13 -4.96 -10.61 41.18
N GLY A 14 -4.67 -11.71 40.49
CA GLY A 14 -3.85 -11.73 39.31
C GLY A 14 -4.57 -10.96 38.18
N CYS A 15 -4.11 -9.75 37.89
CA CYS A 15 -4.49 -9.02 36.69
C CYS A 15 -3.94 -9.80 35.50
N GLY A 16 -4.74 -10.67 34.91
CA GLY A 16 -4.42 -11.38 33.69
C GLY A 16 -4.33 -10.37 32.56
N ILE A 17 -3.11 -10.00 32.18
CA ILE A 17 -2.86 -9.32 30.89
C ILE A 17 -3.22 -10.34 29.81
N GLN A 18 -4.42 -10.20 29.23
CA GLN A 18 -4.75 -10.89 27.99
C GLN A 18 -3.78 -10.36 26.94
N ARG A 19 -2.75 -11.14 26.61
CA ARG A 19 -2.03 -10.97 25.38
C ARG A 19 -3.06 -11.10 24.25
N GLN A 20 -3.41 -10.00 23.62
CA GLN A 20 -4.00 -10.06 22.30
C GLN A 20 -2.99 -10.85 21.44
N THR A 21 -3.39 -12.03 21.04
CA THR A 21 -2.69 -12.76 19.98
C THR A 21 -2.84 -11.91 18.74
N GLU A 22 -1.73 -11.30 18.30
CA GLU A 22 -1.69 -10.70 16.96
C GLU A 22 -2.20 -11.76 15.97
N PRO A 23 -3.05 -11.35 15.01
CA PRO A 23 -3.50 -12.29 13.99
C PRO A 23 -2.25 -12.85 13.34
N LYS A 24 -2.14 -14.17 13.29
CA LYS A 24 -1.10 -14.90 12.60
C LYS A 24 -1.19 -14.44 11.15
N ALA A 25 -0.20 -13.67 10.68
CA ALA A 25 -0.12 -13.27 9.29
C ALA A 25 -0.25 -14.57 8.46
N THR A 26 -1.31 -14.69 7.70
CA THR A 26 -1.39 -15.64 6.60
C THR A 26 -0.26 -15.23 5.69
N GLN A 27 0.72 -16.10 5.51
CA GLN A 27 1.80 -15.89 4.54
C GLN A 27 1.12 -16.01 3.18
N ASN A 28 0.71 -14.89 2.63
CA ASN A 28 0.20 -14.82 1.28
C ASN A 28 1.41 -14.99 0.35
N ASP A 29 1.25 -15.78 -0.71
CA ASP A 29 2.28 -16.07 -1.70
C ASP A 29 2.42 -14.89 -2.72
N TRP A 30 2.27 -13.63 -2.24
CA TRP A 30 2.50 -12.47 -3.09
C TRP A 30 3.98 -12.34 -3.44
N LEU A 31 4.25 -11.79 -4.62
CA LEU A 31 5.61 -11.47 -5.06
C LEU A 31 6.28 -10.53 -4.06
N ASN A 32 7.56 -10.80 -3.83
CA ASN A 32 8.44 -9.91 -3.06
C ASN A 32 9.08 -8.89 -4.00
N ASP A 33 9.66 -7.83 -3.44
CA ASP A 33 10.32 -6.78 -4.22
C ASP A 33 11.48 -7.30 -5.11
N GLU A 34 12.08 -8.44 -4.78
CA GLU A 34 13.14 -9.07 -5.57
C GLU A 34 12.62 -10.00 -6.67
N ASP A 35 11.33 -10.32 -6.67
CA ASP A 35 10.74 -11.16 -7.70
C ASP A 35 10.64 -10.39 -9.02
N THR A 36 10.75 -11.12 -10.12
CA THR A 36 10.71 -10.56 -11.47
C THR A 36 9.28 -10.47 -11.97
N ILE A 37 8.96 -9.36 -12.61
CA ILE A 37 7.71 -9.12 -13.34
C ILE A 37 7.99 -8.80 -14.80
N SER A 38 7.05 -9.10 -15.68
CA SER A 38 7.08 -8.71 -17.08
C SER A 38 6.47 -7.32 -17.26
N LEU A 39 7.24 -6.39 -17.85
CA LEU A 39 6.84 -5.00 -18.08
C LEU A 39 6.77 -4.69 -19.56
N TYR A 40 5.58 -4.33 -20.05
CA TYR A 40 5.41 -3.77 -21.38
C TYR A 40 5.85 -2.30 -21.40
N GLN A 41 6.79 -1.95 -22.26
CA GLN A 41 7.28 -0.59 -22.50
C GLN A 41 6.52 0.05 -23.65
N HIS A 42 5.64 1.00 -23.32
CA HIS A 42 4.76 1.64 -24.31
C HIS A 42 5.53 2.36 -25.43
N GLU A 43 6.62 3.05 -25.08
CA GLU A 43 7.41 3.87 -26.01
C GLU A 43 8.14 3.02 -27.06
N THR A 44 8.59 1.81 -26.70
CA THR A 44 9.35 0.92 -27.59
C THR A 44 8.50 -0.21 -28.16
N GLY A 45 7.40 -0.54 -27.50
CA GLY A 45 6.58 -1.73 -27.81
C GLY A 45 7.22 -3.04 -27.36
N GLU A 46 8.29 -3.00 -26.58
CA GLU A 46 9.02 -4.17 -26.09
C GLU A 46 8.51 -4.61 -24.73
N THR A 47 8.69 -5.89 -24.41
CA THR A 47 8.49 -6.45 -23.07
C THR A 47 9.85 -6.76 -22.47
N VAL A 48 10.07 -6.31 -21.25
CA VAL A 48 11.29 -6.56 -20.47
C VAL A 48 10.95 -7.25 -19.14
N GLU A 49 11.91 -8.02 -18.63
CA GLU A 49 11.86 -8.56 -17.28
C GLU A 49 12.60 -7.61 -16.34
N ILE A 50 11.94 -7.25 -15.22
CA ILE A 50 12.47 -6.30 -14.24
C ILE A 50 12.08 -6.75 -12.84
N SER A 51 12.88 -6.46 -11.80
CA SER A 51 12.44 -6.72 -10.43
C SER A 51 11.27 -5.80 -10.05
N LEU A 52 10.36 -6.29 -9.21
CA LEU A 52 9.26 -5.45 -8.69
C LEU A 52 9.81 -4.18 -8.02
N ARG A 53 10.94 -4.28 -7.31
CA ARG A 53 11.65 -3.14 -6.71
C ARG A 53 12.03 -2.07 -7.74
N GLU A 54 12.73 -2.47 -8.81
CA GLU A 54 13.15 -1.52 -9.85
C GLU A 54 11.95 -0.90 -10.56
N TYR A 55 10.92 -1.68 -10.80
CA TYR A 55 9.66 -1.19 -11.33
C TYR A 55 9.05 -0.12 -10.40
N LEU A 56 8.98 -0.37 -9.08
CA LEU A 56 8.44 0.57 -8.11
C LEU A 56 9.23 1.87 -8.01
N TYR A 57 10.56 1.84 -8.22
CA TYR A 57 11.33 3.09 -8.33
C TYR A 57 10.79 3.97 -9.45
N GLY A 58 10.57 3.38 -10.64
CA GLY A 58 10.04 4.10 -11.79
C GLY A 58 8.61 4.59 -11.58
N VAL A 59 7.76 3.81 -10.92
CA VAL A 59 6.37 4.21 -10.60
C VAL A 59 6.35 5.38 -9.63
N VAL A 60 7.04 5.31 -8.50
CA VAL A 60 7.08 6.41 -7.51
C VAL A 60 7.62 7.68 -8.14
N ALA A 61 8.66 7.58 -9.00
CA ALA A 61 9.23 8.72 -9.72
C ALA A 61 8.32 9.24 -10.85
N GLY A 62 7.37 8.45 -11.32
CA GLY A 62 6.37 8.85 -12.31
C GLY A 62 5.13 9.50 -11.70
N GLU A 63 4.75 9.06 -10.49
CA GLU A 63 3.52 9.50 -9.82
C GLU A 63 3.71 10.70 -8.89
N MET A 64 4.94 10.94 -8.38
CA MET A 64 5.22 11.94 -7.36
C MET A 64 6.38 12.86 -7.75
N ASP A 65 6.41 14.08 -7.19
CA ASP A 65 7.63 14.89 -7.20
C ASP A 65 8.68 14.21 -6.32
N VAL A 66 9.78 13.78 -6.94
CA VAL A 66 10.87 13.03 -6.30
C VAL A 66 11.61 13.81 -5.20
N ASN A 67 11.35 15.12 -5.07
CA ASN A 67 11.91 15.98 -4.04
C ASN A 67 10.99 16.10 -2.81
N TRP A 68 9.82 15.49 -2.83
CA TRP A 68 8.94 15.47 -1.65
C TRP A 68 9.57 14.67 -0.49
N PRO A 69 9.07 14.86 0.75
CA PRO A 69 9.56 14.10 1.91
C PRO A 69 9.54 12.59 1.66
N VAL A 70 10.59 11.91 2.13
CA VAL A 70 10.73 10.45 1.94
C VAL A 70 9.52 9.70 2.47
N GLU A 71 8.90 10.18 3.55
CA GLU A 71 7.69 9.59 4.14
C GLU A 71 6.48 9.63 3.19
N ALA A 72 6.33 10.69 2.40
CA ALA A 72 5.29 10.80 1.38
C ALA A 72 5.57 9.83 0.22
N LEU A 73 6.82 9.78 -0.25
CA LEU A 73 7.25 8.83 -1.28
C LEU A 73 7.09 7.36 -0.78
N ALA A 74 7.35 7.11 0.51
CA ALA A 74 7.18 5.80 1.14
C ALA A 74 5.70 5.36 1.17
N ALA A 75 4.79 6.28 1.49
CA ALA A 75 3.36 6.00 1.42
C ALA A 75 2.94 5.64 -0.02
N GLN A 76 3.41 6.39 -1.02
CA GLN A 76 3.16 6.09 -2.42
C GLN A 76 3.74 4.73 -2.82
N ALA A 77 4.94 4.38 -2.36
CA ALA A 77 5.56 3.08 -2.65
C ALA A 77 4.71 1.91 -2.14
N ILE A 78 4.13 2.01 -0.94
CA ILE A 78 3.21 1.00 -0.39
C ILE A 78 1.95 0.90 -1.25
N MET A 79 1.35 2.03 -1.64
CA MET A 79 0.14 2.05 -2.47
C MET A 79 0.42 1.50 -3.86
N ALA A 80 1.52 1.92 -4.50
CA ALA A 80 1.92 1.44 -5.83
C ALA A 80 2.18 -0.06 -5.84
N ARG A 81 2.89 -0.58 -4.82
CA ARG A 81 3.13 -2.01 -4.66
C ARG A 81 1.83 -2.79 -4.49
N THR A 82 0.93 -2.31 -3.63
CA THR A 82 -0.36 -2.94 -3.39
C THR A 82 -1.19 -3.00 -4.67
N PHE A 83 -1.27 -1.89 -5.40
CA PHE A 83 -1.96 -1.82 -6.69
C PHE A 83 -1.37 -2.80 -7.70
N THR A 84 -0.05 -2.81 -7.83
CA THR A 84 0.64 -3.70 -8.80
C THR A 84 0.36 -5.15 -8.51
N LEU A 85 0.52 -5.58 -7.25
CA LEU A 85 0.30 -6.98 -6.85
C LEU A 85 -1.16 -7.38 -7.00
N GLU A 86 -2.10 -6.52 -6.65
CA GLU A 86 -3.53 -6.76 -6.83
C GLU A 86 -3.87 -6.93 -8.33
N LYS A 87 -3.28 -6.10 -9.20
CA LYS A 87 -3.46 -6.23 -10.65
C LYS A 87 -2.84 -7.50 -11.22
N ILE A 88 -1.69 -7.93 -10.72
CA ILE A 88 -1.05 -9.19 -11.12
C ILE A 88 -1.94 -10.39 -10.73
N GLU A 89 -2.54 -10.38 -9.52
CA GLU A 89 -3.51 -11.41 -9.12
C GLU A 89 -4.73 -11.46 -10.06
N ASP A 90 -5.18 -10.31 -10.57
CA ASP A 90 -6.28 -10.19 -11.54
C ASP A 90 -5.84 -10.53 -13.00
N GLY A 91 -4.59 -10.94 -13.22
CA GLY A 91 -4.05 -11.36 -14.53
C GLY A 91 -3.26 -10.28 -15.28
N GLY A 92 -2.85 -9.22 -14.61
CA GLY A 92 -1.98 -8.18 -15.17
C GLY A 92 -2.64 -7.35 -16.27
N VAL A 93 -1.85 -7.03 -17.30
CA VAL A 93 -2.32 -6.31 -18.51
C VAL A 93 -2.65 -7.33 -19.60
N ALA A 94 -3.86 -7.87 -19.56
CA ALA A 94 -4.29 -9.02 -20.39
C ALA A 94 -4.08 -8.78 -21.91
N GLU A 95 -4.32 -7.54 -22.40
CA GLU A 95 -4.14 -7.19 -23.82
C GLU A 95 -2.68 -7.22 -24.26
N ARG A 96 -1.74 -7.11 -23.32
CA ARG A 96 -0.29 -7.18 -23.57
C ARG A 96 0.28 -8.56 -23.22
N GLY A 97 -0.39 -9.32 -22.37
CA GLY A 97 0.10 -10.57 -21.81
C GLY A 97 1.29 -10.34 -20.86
N THR A 98 1.29 -9.23 -20.12
CA THR A 98 2.34 -8.82 -19.18
C THR A 98 1.77 -8.51 -17.81
N ASP A 99 2.63 -8.52 -16.78
CA ASP A 99 2.24 -8.19 -15.41
C ASP A 99 1.94 -6.70 -15.23
N ALA A 100 2.70 -5.83 -15.92
CA ALA A 100 2.57 -4.39 -15.85
C ALA A 100 2.80 -3.71 -17.22
N SER A 101 2.46 -2.42 -17.32
CA SER A 101 2.67 -1.58 -18.51
C SER A 101 3.16 -0.19 -18.08
N THR A 102 3.98 0.46 -18.92
CA THR A 102 4.32 1.88 -18.74
C THR A 102 3.29 2.82 -19.38
N ASP A 103 2.24 2.30 -20.02
CA ASP A 103 1.14 3.14 -20.52
C ASP A 103 0.22 3.52 -19.33
N ILE A 104 0.18 4.80 -19.02
CA ILE A 104 -0.66 5.36 -17.93
C ILE A 104 -2.16 5.07 -18.11
N LYS A 105 -2.61 4.76 -19.32
CA LYS A 105 -4.01 4.38 -19.58
C LYS A 105 -4.31 2.94 -19.20
N GLU A 106 -3.28 2.11 -19.11
CA GLU A 106 -3.40 0.69 -18.81
C GLU A 106 -3.03 0.40 -17.34
N PHE A 107 -2.07 1.18 -16.79
CA PHE A 107 -1.49 0.91 -15.48
C PHE A 107 -1.13 2.21 -14.73
N GLN A 108 0.05 2.30 -14.11
CA GLN A 108 0.53 3.46 -13.34
C GLN A 108 1.51 4.30 -14.17
N ALA A 109 1.66 5.60 -13.86
CA ALA A 109 2.71 6.40 -14.45
C ALA A 109 4.10 5.81 -14.11
N TYR A 110 5.02 5.89 -15.07
CA TYR A 110 6.35 5.31 -14.94
C TYR A 110 7.42 6.25 -15.50
N ASN A 111 8.45 6.56 -14.71
CA ASN A 111 9.55 7.42 -15.13
C ASN A 111 10.87 6.98 -14.47
N ALA A 112 11.55 5.99 -15.09
CA ALA A 112 12.82 5.47 -14.57
C ALA A 112 13.96 6.51 -14.61
N GLU A 113 13.91 7.48 -15.55
CA GLU A 113 14.94 8.50 -15.69
C GLU A 113 14.94 9.53 -14.55
N ASN A 114 13.79 9.70 -13.87
CA ASN A 114 13.62 10.65 -12.79
C ASN A 114 13.91 10.06 -11.40
N VAL A 115 14.32 8.80 -11.31
CA VAL A 115 14.61 8.12 -10.04
C VAL A 115 15.81 8.74 -9.36
N ASN A 116 15.64 9.20 -8.11
CA ASN A 116 16.70 9.73 -7.25
C ASN A 116 16.87 8.92 -5.96
N ASP A 117 17.81 9.33 -5.09
CA ASP A 117 18.10 8.63 -3.85
C ASP A 117 16.92 8.64 -2.85
N ASN A 118 16.08 9.69 -2.85
CA ASN A 118 14.89 9.74 -1.99
C ASN A 118 13.87 8.68 -2.40
N VAL A 119 13.63 8.53 -3.71
CA VAL A 119 12.73 7.49 -4.26
C VAL A 119 13.24 6.10 -3.90
N LYS A 120 14.52 5.82 -4.13
CA LYS A 120 15.12 4.52 -3.77
C LYS A 120 14.98 4.25 -2.28
N LYS A 121 15.34 5.23 -1.44
CA LYS A 121 15.21 5.12 0.01
C LYS A 121 13.78 4.81 0.42
N ALA A 122 12.79 5.51 -0.12
CA ALA A 122 11.38 5.32 0.21
C ALA A 122 10.88 3.91 -0.12
N VAL A 123 11.20 3.39 -1.30
CA VAL A 123 10.83 2.03 -1.73
C VAL A 123 11.54 0.98 -0.89
N ASP A 124 12.86 1.15 -0.64
CA ASP A 124 13.66 0.18 0.13
C ASP A 124 13.24 0.11 1.60
N GLU A 125 12.94 1.25 2.24
CA GLU A 125 12.47 1.30 3.63
C GLU A 125 11.07 0.71 3.80
N THR A 126 10.29 0.60 2.73
CA THR A 126 8.97 -0.01 2.70
C THR A 126 8.94 -1.36 1.98
N ALA A 127 10.09 -2.00 1.82
CA ALA A 127 10.19 -3.27 1.09
C ALA A 127 9.17 -4.29 1.60
N ASN A 128 8.45 -4.91 0.66
CA ASN A 128 7.42 -5.92 0.90
C ASN A 128 6.20 -5.46 1.74
N LEU A 129 6.08 -4.17 2.08
CA LEU A 129 4.90 -3.64 2.76
C LEU A 129 3.77 -3.41 1.76
N VAL A 130 2.59 -3.92 2.09
CA VAL A 130 1.35 -3.78 1.32
C VAL A 130 0.18 -3.42 2.21
N ALA A 131 -0.84 -2.81 1.64
CA ALA A 131 -2.10 -2.52 2.33
C ALA A 131 -3.09 -3.65 2.10
N VAL A 132 -3.65 -4.18 3.20
CA VAL A 132 -4.58 -5.31 3.17
C VAL A 132 -5.84 -5.02 3.99
N TYR A 133 -6.95 -5.64 3.59
CA TYR A 133 -8.18 -5.70 4.35
C TYR A 133 -8.68 -7.15 4.38
N ASP A 134 -8.97 -7.67 5.57
CA ASP A 134 -9.37 -9.07 5.77
C ASP A 134 -8.43 -10.10 5.10
N GLY A 135 -7.13 -9.80 5.06
CA GLY A 135 -6.09 -10.67 4.49
C GLY A 135 -5.99 -10.65 2.96
N GLN A 136 -6.71 -9.76 2.28
CA GLN A 136 -6.64 -9.56 0.84
C GLN A 136 -6.01 -8.20 0.53
N LEU A 137 -5.32 -8.06 -0.62
CA LEU A 137 -4.86 -6.78 -1.10
C LEU A 137 -6.06 -5.85 -1.34
N ILE A 138 -5.92 -4.59 -0.96
CA ILE A 138 -6.97 -3.60 -1.26
C ILE A 138 -6.83 -3.10 -2.71
N LYS A 139 -7.92 -2.57 -3.28
CA LYS A 139 -7.86 -1.74 -4.49
C LYS A 139 -7.21 -0.40 -4.12
N ALA A 140 -5.91 -0.30 -4.29
CA ALA A 140 -5.08 0.79 -3.78
C ALA A 140 -5.09 2.01 -4.72
N TRP A 141 -6.29 2.56 -5.02
CA TRP A 141 -6.40 3.79 -5.79
C TRP A 141 -5.91 5.00 -4.99
N PHE A 142 -5.35 5.96 -5.69
CA PHE A 142 -4.89 7.23 -5.14
C PHE A 142 -5.20 8.39 -6.09
N PHE A 143 -5.08 9.60 -5.59
CA PHE A 143 -5.34 10.84 -6.33
C PHE A 143 -4.48 11.97 -5.76
N ALA A 144 -4.26 13.02 -6.55
CA ALA A 144 -3.41 14.15 -6.13
C ALA A 144 -4.12 15.09 -5.15
N ASP A 145 -5.45 15.28 -5.30
CA ASP A 145 -6.24 16.22 -4.50
C ASP A 145 -7.67 15.68 -4.33
N GLY A 146 -8.13 15.58 -3.09
CA GLY A 146 -9.48 15.16 -2.73
C GLY A 146 -10.51 16.28 -2.71
N GLY A 147 -10.14 17.51 -3.09
CA GLY A 147 -11.07 18.65 -3.12
C GLY A 147 -11.59 19.07 -1.73
N GLY A 148 -10.76 18.94 -0.70
CA GLY A 148 -11.07 19.26 0.69
C GLY A 148 -11.64 18.10 1.50
N ARG A 149 -12.16 17.05 0.85
CA ARG A 149 -12.65 15.83 1.50
C ARG A 149 -12.61 14.65 0.52
N THR A 150 -12.10 13.52 1.00
CA THR A 150 -12.06 12.29 0.19
C THR A 150 -13.45 11.65 0.08
N ALA A 151 -13.67 10.84 -0.96
CA ALA A 151 -14.88 10.04 -1.12
C ALA A 151 -15.03 9.00 0.00
N ALA A 152 -16.28 8.62 0.31
CA ALA A 152 -16.58 7.61 1.33
C ALA A 152 -16.54 6.17 0.80
N SER A 153 -16.46 5.99 -0.52
CA SER A 153 -16.38 4.68 -1.18
C SER A 153 -15.82 4.83 -2.60
N ALA A 154 -15.40 3.73 -3.19
CA ALA A 154 -14.99 3.71 -4.60
C ALA A 154 -16.17 3.99 -5.55
N ALA A 155 -17.38 3.60 -5.18
CA ALA A 155 -18.59 3.93 -5.94
C ALA A 155 -18.82 5.45 -6.03
N GLU A 156 -18.60 6.18 -4.94
CA GLU A 156 -18.71 7.64 -4.90
C GLU A 156 -17.58 8.33 -5.68
N GLY A 157 -16.33 7.95 -5.44
CA GLY A 157 -15.16 8.65 -5.99
C GLY A 157 -14.83 8.28 -7.42
N LEU A 158 -15.08 7.03 -7.82
CA LEU A 158 -14.62 6.46 -9.09
C LEU A 158 -15.74 5.85 -9.94
N ALA A 159 -17.01 5.95 -9.49
CA ALA A 159 -18.13 5.20 -10.08
C ALA A 159 -17.84 3.67 -10.19
N TYR A 160 -17.04 3.15 -9.27
CA TYR A 160 -16.71 1.73 -9.20
C TYR A 160 -17.70 1.03 -8.25
N ASP A 161 -18.56 0.19 -8.82
CA ASP A 161 -19.65 -0.50 -8.13
C ASP A 161 -19.58 -2.04 -8.25
N LYS A 162 -18.42 -2.58 -8.73
CA LYS A 162 -18.24 -4.03 -8.94
C LYS A 162 -18.12 -4.80 -7.63
N GLU A 163 -17.61 -4.13 -6.59
CA GLU A 163 -17.45 -4.71 -5.25
C GLU A 163 -17.52 -3.63 -4.17
N GLU A 164 -17.84 -4.01 -2.94
CA GLU A 164 -17.80 -3.11 -1.80
C GLU A 164 -16.35 -2.82 -1.40
N THR A 165 -16.09 -1.58 -0.97
CA THR A 165 -14.77 -1.11 -0.51
C THR A 165 -14.84 -0.62 0.94
N PRO A 166 -15.11 -1.51 1.93
CA PRO A 166 -15.39 -1.15 3.32
C PRO A 166 -14.19 -0.52 4.03
N TYR A 167 -13.00 -0.62 3.46
CA TYR A 167 -11.77 0.01 3.95
C TYR A 167 -11.63 1.48 3.53
N ILE A 168 -12.46 1.98 2.62
CA ILE A 168 -12.46 3.39 2.20
C ILE A 168 -13.38 4.19 3.12
N HIS A 169 -12.83 5.24 3.74
CA HIS A 169 -13.58 6.16 4.58
C HIS A 169 -13.30 7.60 4.16
N SER A 170 -14.35 8.43 4.18
CA SER A 170 -14.20 9.86 3.91
C SER A 170 -13.39 10.53 5.03
N VAL A 171 -12.32 11.21 4.67
CA VAL A 171 -11.49 12.02 5.56
C VAL A 171 -11.36 13.45 5.02
N GLU A 172 -11.04 14.41 5.89
CA GLU A 172 -10.68 15.75 5.46
C GLU A 172 -9.36 15.72 4.70
N ASP A 173 -9.30 16.44 3.58
CA ASP A 173 -8.09 16.64 2.79
C ASP A 173 -7.61 18.09 2.96
N PRO A 174 -6.58 18.32 3.81
CA PRO A 174 -6.09 19.66 4.10
C PRO A 174 -5.32 20.29 2.92
N GLY A 175 -4.98 19.53 1.87
CA GLY A 175 -4.29 20.02 0.68
C GLY A 175 -5.01 21.20 0.03
N PHE A 176 -6.34 21.14 -0.04
CA PHE A 176 -7.19 22.20 -0.58
C PHE A 176 -7.01 23.57 0.13
N ALA A 177 -6.67 23.57 1.40
CA ALA A 177 -6.47 24.81 2.17
C ALA A 177 -5.09 25.49 1.97
N LEU A 178 -4.16 24.83 1.29
CA LEU A 178 -2.79 25.31 1.08
C LEU A 178 -2.61 26.10 -0.23
N GLU A 179 -3.56 26.04 -1.15
CA GLU A 179 -3.49 26.72 -2.44
C GLU A 179 -3.82 28.23 -2.37
N ASP A 180 -4.36 28.73 -1.25
CA ASP A 180 -4.77 30.13 -1.07
C ASP A 180 -3.71 31.02 -0.33
N ASN A 181 -2.42 30.60 -0.24
CA ASN A 181 -1.35 31.39 0.40
C ASN A 181 -0.20 31.71 -0.54
#